data_8bb06d831c104d9d082f9415be82f07c
#
_entry.id   8bb06d831c104d9d082f9415be82f07c
#
_cell.length_a   1.000
_cell.length_b   1.000
_cell.length_c   1.000
_cell.angle_alpha   90.00
_cell.angle_beta   90.00
_cell.angle_gamma   90.00
#
_symmetry.space_group_name_H-M   'P 1'
#
loop_
_entity.id
_entity.type
_entity.pdbx_description
1 polymer ?
#
loop_
_entity_poly.entity_id
_entity_poly.type
_entity_poly.pdbx_seq_one_letter_code
_entity_poly.pdbx_strand_id
1 'polypeptide(L)'
;YAKYYLVKDKNLKTAADGTKVQVPLNTLAATSVTHFEFLSLINELQTVNAVCSPNIIYNAEINKRLKEGKITDLGDAFNINVEKTLQLKPNAVMMSGYNQNDPYAQRVAQAGVPVIFNNEWMETSLLARAEWIKFVAAFYDKEKQADSIFADVDKRYNDIKVKAAGVKNKPRIMVGSNFRGTWYM
;
A
#
# COMPACT_ATOMS: atom_id res chain seq x y z
N TYR A 1 -2.45 -10.57 -13.60
CA TYR A 1 -1.49 -10.83 -12.50
C TYR A 1 -0.24 -9.97 -12.72
N ALA A 2 0.29 -9.35 -11.64
CA ALA A 2 1.60 -8.71 -11.64
C ALA A 2 2.63 -9.70 -11.05
N LYS A 3 3.84 -9.75 -11.63
CA LYS A 3 4.93 -10.60 -11.18
C LYS A 3 6.11 -9.73 -10.78
N TYR A 4 6.66 -9.99 -9.60
CA TYR A 4 7.79 -9.24 -9.07
C TYR A 4 8.95 -10.19 -8.78
N TYR A 5 10.17 -9.79 -9.20
CA TYR A 5 11.42 -10.44 -8.84
C TYR A 5 12.12 -9.61 -7.78
N LEU A 6 12.06 -10.05 -6.53
CA LEU A 6 12.71 -9.39 -5.40
C LEU A 6 14.16 -9.82 -5.35
N VAL A 7 15.08 -8.89 -5.55
CA VAL A 7 16.50 -9.18 -5.64
C VAL A 7 17.29 -8.34 -4.65
N LYS A 8 18.30 -8.93 -3.99
CA LYS A 8 19.23 -8.20 -3.12
C LYS A 8 20.35 -7.53 -3.91
N ASP A 9 20.78 -8.15 -4.98
CA ASP A 9 21.75 -7.57 -5.92
C ASP A 9 21.02 -7.03 -7.17
N LYS A 10 21.10 -5.72 -7.38
CA LYS A 10 20.50 -5.05 -8.55
C LYS A 10 21.03 -5.56 -9.91
N ASN A 11 22.23 -6.15 -9.92
CA ASN A 11 22.86 -6.65 -11.14
C ASN A 11 22.37 -8.06 -11.50
N LEU A 12 21.65 -8.74 -10.60
CA LEU A 12 21.10 -10.06 -10.87
C LEU A 12 20.18 -10.01 -12.09
N LYS A 13 20.42 -10.88 -13.07
CA LYS A 13 19.54 -11.01 -14.23
C LYS A 13 18.26 -11.74 -13.82
N THR A 14 17.11 -11.19 -14.20
CA THR A 14 15.79 -11.79 -14.03
C THR A 14 15.15 -12.04 -15.39
N ALA A 15 14.13 -12.88 -15.43
CA ALA A 15 13.34 -13.01 -16.65
C ALA A 15 12.59 -11.70 -16.97
N ALA A 16 12.24 -11.51 -18.23
CA ALA A 16 11.60 -10.27 -18.71
C ALA A 16 10.07 -10.22 -18.46
N ASP A 17 9.50 -11.27 -17.88
CA ASP A 17 8.06 -11.44 -17.65
C ASP A 17 7.56 -10.89 -16.31
N GLY A 18 8.34 -10.04 -15.65
CA GLY A 18 8.00 -9.43 -14.38
C GLY A 18 8.81 -8.18 -14.06
N THR A 19 8.42 -7.48 -13.02
CA THR A 19 9.11 -6.28 -12.55
C THR A 19 10.19 -6.66 -11.55
N LYS A 20 11.45 -6.27 -11.84
CA LYS A 20 12.55 -6.44 -10.89
C LYS A 20 12.53 -5.33 -9.86
N VAL A 21 12.57 -5.69 -8.58
CA VAL A 21 12.61 -4.76 -7.45
C VAL A 21 13.79 -5.13 -6.55
N GLN A 22 14.67 -4.17 -6.32
CA GLN A 22 15.74 -4.35 -5.34
C GLN A 22 15.18 -4.20 -3.92
N VAL A 23 15.46 -5.17 -3.06
CA VAL A 23 15.02 -5.22 -1.66
C VAL A 23 16.20 -5.31 -0.71
N PRO A 24 16.08 -4.80 0.54
CA PRO A 24 14.93 -4.04 1.05
C PRO A 24 14.81 -2.65 0.42
N LEU A 25 13.57 -2.12 0.35
CA LEU A 25 13.34 -0.75 -0.11
C LEU A 25 13.84 0.25 0.95
N ASN A 26 14.58 1.27 0.49
CA ASN A 26 15.03 2.37 1.34
C ASN A 26 14.21 3.66 1.12
N THR A 27 13.61 3.78 -0.08
CA THR A 27 12.73 4.90 -0.43
C THR A 27 11.52 4.41 -1.21
N LEU A 28 10.35 4.92 -0.87
CA LEU A 28 9.08 4.55 -1.47
C LEU A 28 8.22 5.78 -1.75
N ALA A 29 7.73 5.91 -2.97
CA ALA A 29 6.60 6.79 -3.27
C ALA A 29 5.30 5.99 -3.06
N ALA A 30 4.48 6.38 -2.08
CA ALA A 30 3.20 5.71 -1.77
C ALA A 30 2.03 6.58 -2.21
N THR A 31 1.27 6.12 -3.21
CA THR A 31 0.21 6.94 -3.81
C THR A 31 -1.15 6.80 -3.13
N SER A 32 -1.33 5.80 -2.26
CA SER A 32 -2.58 5.58 -1.51
C SER A 32 -2.36 5.70 -0.01
N VAL A 33 -3.33 6.31 0.67
CA VAL A 33 -3.32 6.45 2.14
C VAL A 33 -3.44 5.10 2.87
N THR A 34 -4.02 4.09 2.23
CA THR A 34 -4.18 2.75 2.79
C THR A 34 -2.85 2.01 2.93
N HIS A 35 -1.83 2.38 2.16
CA HIS A 35 -0.51 1.74 2.22
C HIS A 35 0.26 2.07 3.50
N PHE A 36 -0.02 3.22 4.14
CA PHE A 36 0.75 3.68 5.30
C PHE A 36 0.60 2.78 6.51
N GLU A 37 -0.58 2.18 6.71
CA GLU A 37 -0.80 1.30 7.87
C GLU A 37 0.05 0.03 7.80
N PHE A 38 0.15 -0.60 6.63
CA PHE A 38 1.04 -1.75 6.45
C PHE A 38 2.49 -1.40 6.75
N LEU A 39 2.97 -0.25 6.24
CA LEU A 39 4.33 0.24 6.48
C LEU A 39 4.56 0.57 7.96
N SER A 40 3.56 1.15 8.63
CA SER A 40 3.60 1.45 10.05
C SER A 40 3.75 0.19 10.90
N LEU A 41 2.94 -0.84 10.61
CA LEU A 41 2.94 -2.10 11.35
C LEU A 41 4.26 -2.88 11.23
N ILE A 42 4.95 -2.77 10.09
CA ILE A 42 6.28 -3.39 9.90
C ILE A 42 7.44 -2.45 10.24
N ASN A 43 7.17 -1.25 10.80
CA ASN A 43 8.15 -0.22 11.14
C ASN A 43 8.99 0.27 9.95
N GLU A 44 8.35 0.47 8.78
CA GLU A 44 9.02 0.96 7.56
C GLU A 44 8.39 2.26 7.00
N LEU A 45 7.56 2.94 7.80
CA LEU A 45 6.91 4.19 7.40
C LEU A 45 7.92 5.31 7.07
N GLN A 46 9.11 5.29 7.67
CA GLN A 46 10.20 6.25 7.41
C GLN A 46 10.75 6.16 5.98
N THR A 47 10.54 5.05 5.26
CA THR A 47 10.99 4.90 3.88
C THR A 47 10.14 5.69 2.89
N VAL A 48 8.94 6.13 3.29
CA VAL A 48 8.08 6.96 2.45
C VAL A 48 8.73 8.32 2.24
N ASN A 49 9.11 8.62 1.00
CA ASN A 49 9.72 9.89 0.60
C ASN A 49 8.85 10.71 -0.36
N ALA A 50 7.75 10.15 -0.83
CA ALA A 50 6.75 10.87 -1.62
C ALA A 50 5.34 10.29 -1.42
N VAL A 51 4.34 11.14 -1.55
CA VAL A 51 2.92 10.79 -1.42
C VAL A 51 2.09 11.52 -2.46
N CYS A 52 0.86 11.04 -2.66
CA CYS A 52 -0.17 11.75 -3.43
C CYS A 52 -1.30 12.21 -2.53
N SER A 53 -2.05 13.21 -2.98
CA SER A 53 -3.28 13.72 -2.35
C SER A 53 -3.12 14.01 -0.85
N PRO A 54 -2.15 14.84 -0.44
CA PRO A 54 -1.82 15.06 0.98
C PRO A 54 -2.99 15.61 1.81
N ASN A 55 -3.98 16.22 1.18
CA ASN A 55 -5.18 16.75 1.82
C ASN A 55 -6.11 15.69 2.43
N ILE A 56 -5.95 14.43 2.05
CA ILE A 56 -6.72 13.29 2.62
C ILE A 56 -5.87 12.37 3.51
N ILE A 57 -4.64 12.75 3.79
CA ILE A 57 -3.75 11.97 4.66
C ILE A 57 -4.00 12.32 6.13
N TYR A 58 -4.40 11.33 6.93
CA TYR A 58 -4.63 11.49 8.38
C TYR A 58 -3.49 10.90 9.23
N ASN A 59 -2.53 10.18 8.62
CA ASN A 59 -1.38 9.64 9.35
C ASN A 59 -0.51 10.78 9.90
N ALA A 60 -0.35 10.83 11.23
CA ALA A 60 0.31 11.93 11.93
C ALA A 60 1.81 12.06 11.57
N GLU A 61 2.51 10.92 11.42
CA GLU A 61 3.94 10.92 11.08
C GLU A 61 4.18 11.38 9.64
N ILE A 62 3.37 10.92 8.70
CA ILE A 62 3.44 11.38 7.30
C ILE A 62 3.17 12.89 7.23
N ASN A 63 2.12 13.37 7.92
CA ASN A 63 1.79 14.79 7.95
C ASN A 63 2.89 15.65 8.58
N LYS A 64 3.53 15.17 9.64
CA LYS A 64 4.68 15.85 10.26
C LYS A 64 5.83 15.96 9.26
N ARG A 65 6.20 14.86 8.61
CA ARG A 65 7.30 14.82 7.64
C ARG A 65 7.01 15.62 6.36
N LEU A 66 5.74 15.72 5.93
CA LEU A 66 5.32 16.64 4.86
C LEU A 66 5.58 18.10 5.25
N LYS A 67 5.18 18.50 6.47
CA LYS A 67 5.42 19.87 6.98
C LYS A 67 6.91 20.20 7.13
N GLU A 68 7.73 19.21 7.46
CA GLU A 68 9.18 19.31 7.54
C GLU A 68 9.88 19.30 6.17
N GLY A 69 9.15 19.14 5.06
CA GLY A 69 9.73 19.05 3.71
C GLY A 69 10.50 17.77 3.44
N LYS A 70 10.32 16.73 4.26
CA LYS A 70 11.00 15.43 4.12
C LYS A 70 10.25 14.47 3.18
N ILE A 71 9.02 14.79 2.83
CA ILE A 71 8.18 14.01 1.91
C ILE A 71 7.74 14.94 0.78
N THR A 72 7.87 14.48 -0.44
CA THR A 72 7.47 15.21 -1.64
C THR A 72 6.01 14.95 -1.98
N ASP A 73 5.26 16.01 -2.23
CA ASP A 73 3.90 15.93 -2.80
C ASP A 73 3.98 15.71 -4.31
N LEU A 74 3.45 14.60 -4.79
CA LEU A 74 3.39 14.21 -6.20
C LEU A 74 2.07 14.60 -6.88
N GLY A 75 1.20 15.32 -6.18
CA GLY A 75 -0.10 15.77 -6.71
C GLY A 75 -1.23 14.76 -6.46
N ASP A 76 -2.17 14.68 -7.37
CA ASP A 76 -3.33 13.78 -7.27
C ASP A 76 -2.95 12.32 -7.54
N ALA A 77 -3.55 11.39 -6.77
CA ALA A 77 -3.25 9.95 -6.90
C ALA A 77 -3.68 9.35 -8.26
N PHE A 78 -4.65 9.97 -8.94
CA PHE A 78 -5.11 9.57 -10.27
C PHE A 78 -4.40 10.34 -11.40
N ASN A 79 -3.60 11.33 -11.06
CA ASN A 79 -2.83 12.17 -11.98
C ASN A 79 -1.47 12.53 -11.36
N ILE A 80 -0.68 11.50 -11.13
CA ILE A 80 0.64 11.64 -10.48
C ILE A 80 1.60 12.49 -11.33
N ASN A 81 2.34 13.38 -10.68
CA ASN A 81 3.41 14.14 -11.33
C ASN A 81 4.61 13.22 -11.61
N VAL A 82 4.64 12.68 -12.84
CA VAL A 82 5.69 11.77 -13.29
C VAL A 82 7.07 12.41 -13.26
N GLU A 83 7.18 13.68 -13.65
CA GLU A 83 8.48 14.39 -13.68
C GLU A 83 9.08 14.51 -12.28
N LYS A 84 8.29 14.95 -11.29
CA LYS A 84 8.72 14.97 -9.89
C LYS A 84 9.11 13.56 -9.40
N THR A 85 8.32 12.54 -9.76
CA THR A 85 8.61 11.15 -9.38
C THR A 85 9.96 10.70 -9.93
N LEU A 86 10.27 11.00 -11.20
CA LEU A 86 11.53 10.65 -11.84
C LEU A 86 12.71 11.45 -11.30
N GLN A 87 12.51 12.72 -10.94
CA GLN A 87 13.53 13.54 -10.28
C GLN A 87 13.90 12.98 -8.90
N LEU A 88 12.89 12.53 -8.14
CA LEU A 88 13.08 11.97 -6.80
C LEU A 88 13.77 10.60 -6.81
N LYS A 89 13.63 9.83 -7.90
CA LYS A 89 14.19 8.49 -8.08
C LYS A 89 13.94 7.55 -6.88
N PRO A 90 12.68 7.33 -6.48
CA PRO A 90 12.40 6.37 -5.40
C PRO A 90 12.81 4.96 -5.83
N ASN A 91 13.10 4.07 -4.87
CA ASN A 91 13.41 2.67 -5.18
C ASN A 91 12.20 1.95 -5.81
N ALA A 92 10.99 2.38 -5.48
CA ALA A 92 9.75 1.93 -6.11
C ALA A 92 8.62 2.97 -5.92
N VAL A 93 7.59 2.85 -6.75
CA VAL A 93 6.30 3.53 -6.56
C VAL A 93 5.26 2.47 -6.25
N MET A 94 4.59 2.55 -5.10
CA MET A 94 3.48 1.68 -4.74
C MET A 94 2.16 2.39 -5.05
N MET A 95 1.35 1.77 -5.91
CA MET A 95 0.11 2.32 -6.43
C MET A 95 -1.06 1.37 -6.19
N SER A 96 -2.26 1.92 -6.09
CA SER A 96 -3.51 1.15 -6.22
C SER A 96 -3.85 1.00 -7.70
N GLY A 97 -4.04 -0.24 -8.17
CA GLY A 97 -4.36 -0.52 -9.58
C GLY A 97 -5.86 -0.37 -9.86
N TYR A 98 -6.28 0.83 -10.24
CA TYR A 98 -7.67 1.08 -10.66
C TYR A 98 -7.88 0.78 -12.15
N ASN A 99 -6.82 0.79 -12.94
CA ASN A 99 -6.85 0.57 -14.38
C ASN A 99 -5.65 -0.30 -14.77
N GLN A 100 -5.90 -1.35 -15.57
CA GLN A 100 -4.83 -2.22 -16.09
C GLN A 100 -3.83 -1.47 -17.00
N ASN A 101 -4.28 -0.40 -17.65
CA ASN A 101 -3.49 0.42 -18.56
C ASN A 101 -3.30 1.84 -18.00
N ASP A 102 -2.87 1.96 -16.73
CA ASP A 102 -2.57 3.26 -16.13
C ASP A 102 -1.38 3.91 -16.86
N PRO A 103 -1.59 5.05 -17.56
CA PRO A 103 -0.55 5.69 -18.36
C PRO A 103 0.58 6.28 -17.50
N TYR A 104 0.30 6.64 -16.25
CA TYR A 104 1.31 7.18 -15.34
C TYR A 104 2.21 6.06 -14.83
N ALA A 105 1.61 4.92 -14.44
CA ALA A 105 2.35 3.72 -14.06
C ALA A 105 3.27 3.24 -15.18
N GLN A 106 2.79 3.23 -16.43
CA GLN A 106 3.58 2.84 -17.59
C GLN A 106 4.77 3.80 -17.81
N ARG A 107 4.55 5.12 -17.75
CA ARG A 107 5.63 6.11 -17.91
C ARG A 107 6.69 6.01 -16.83
N VAL A 108 6.29 5.79 -15.57
CA VAL A 108 7.20 5.59 -14.45
C VAL A 108 8.03 4.31 -14.65
N ALA A 109 7.37 3.21 -15.03
CA ALA A 109 8.04 1.93 -15.28
C ALA A 109 9.00 1.99 -16.48
N GLN A 110 8.60 2.63 -17.60
CA GLN A 110 9.46 2.84 -18.78
C GLN A 110 10.70 3.66 -18.48
N ALA A 111 10.62 4.57 -17.51
CA ALA A 111 11.76 5.33 -17.03
C ALA A 111 12.66 4.56 -16.03
N GLY A 112 12.37 3.27 -15.79
CA GLY A 112 13.18 2.38 -14.97
C GLY A 112 12.89 2.42 -13.47
N VAL A 113 11.82 3.08 -13.03
CA VAL A 113 11.37 3.04 -11.63
C VAL A 113 10.35 1.91 -11.48
N PRO A 114 10.58 0.91 -10.61
CA PRO A 114 9.65 -0.18 -10.39
C PRO A 114 8.29 0.32 -9.88
N VAL A 115 7.20 -0.18 -10.46
CA VAL A 115 5.84 0.07 -10.00
C VAL A 115 5.30 -1.18 -9.33
N ILE A 116 4.83 -1.05 -8.09
CA ILE A 116 4.25 -2.10 -7.27
C ILE A 116 2.76 -1.82 -7.12
N PHE A 117 1.91 -2.73 -7.57
CA PHE A 117 0.46 -2.61 -7.41
C PHE A 117 0.02 -3.28 -6.12
N ASN A 118 -0.43 -2.49 -5.17
CA ASN A 118 -1.07 -2.95 -3.94
C ASN A 118 -2.58 -2.75 -4.09
N ASN A 119 -3.31 -3.86 -4.25
CA ASN A 119 -4.74 -3.88 -4.56
C ASN A 119 -5.56 -4.45 -3.40
N GLU A 120 -5.15 -4.23 -2.15
CA GLU A 120 -5.82 -4.71 -0.96
C GLU A 120 -7.29 -4.28 -0.88
N TRP A 121 -7.62 -3.14 -1.48
CA TRP A 121 -8.98 -2.60 -1.52
C TRP A 121 -9.96 -3.46 -2.35
N MET A 122 -9.46 -4.30 -3.25
CA MET A 122 -10.27 -5.22 -4.07
C MET A 122 -10.68 -6.48 -3.31
N GLU A 123 -10.08 -6.73 -2.14
CA GLU A 123 -10.40 -7.92 -1.35
C GLU A 123 -11.80 -7.84 -0.76
N THR A 124 -12.53 -8.93 -0.85
CA THR A 124 -13.92 -9.02 -0.38
C THR A 124 -14.04 -9.38 1.10
N SER A 125 -12.97 -9.86 1.73
CA SER A 125 -12.96 -10.17 3.16
C SER A 125 -11.95 -9.32 3.92
N LEU A 126 -12.26 -9.01 5.18
CA LEU A 126 -11.37 -8.24 6.06
C LEU A 126 -10.04 -8.95 6.30
N LEU A 127 -10.05 -10.28 6.45
CA LEU A 127 -8.82 -11.06 6.63
C LEU A 127 -7.97 -11.05 5.36
N ALA A 128 -8.55 -11.25 4.18
CA ALA A 128 -7.80 -11.18 2.94
C ALA A 128 -7.16 -9.79 2.76
N ARG A 129 -7.89 -8.71 3.11
CA ARG A 129 -7.33 -7.36 3.09
C ARG A 129 -6.17 -7.20 4.08
N ALA A 130 -6.30 -7.71 5.30
CA ALA A 130 -5.24 -7.65 6.30
C ALA A 130 -4.00 -8.47 5.89
N GLU A 131 -4.18 -9.57 5.16
CA GLU A 131 -3.09 -10.45 4.72
C GLU A 131 -2.13 -9.76 3.72
N TRP A 132 -2.56 -8.69 3.07
CA TRP A 132 -1.68 -7.88 2.21
C TRP A 132 -0.46 -7.29 2.92
N ILE A 133 -0.45 -7.30 4.26
CA ILE A 133 0.76 -6.97 5.04
C ILE A 133 1.94 -7.85 4.65
N LYS A 134 1.71 -9.15 4.32
CA LYS A 134 2.75 -10.08 3.88
C LYS A 134 3.33 -9.67 2.52
N PHE A 135 2.46 -9.24 1.61
CA PHE A 135 2.89 -8.72 0.31
C PHE A 135 3.78 -7.48 0.48
N VAL A 136 3.36 -6.50 1.29
CA VAL A 136 4.13 -5.29 1.54
C VAL A 136 5.47 -5.63 2.23
N ALA A 137 5.44 -6.50 3.22
CA ALA A 137 6.62 -6.88 4.01
C ALA A 137 7.71 -7.57 3.18
N ALA A 138 7.34 -8.29 2.11
CA ALA A 138 8.31 -8.94 1.22
C ALA A 138 9.26 -7.94 0.55
N PHE A 139 8.83 -6.69 0.33
CA PHE A 139 9.70 -5.64 -0.21
C PHE A 139 10.68 -5.04 0.82
N TYR A 140 10.62 -5.50 2.09
CA TYR A 140 11.42 -4.99 3.21
C TYR A 140 12.17 -6.09 3.97
N ASP A 141 12.19 -7.33 3.49
CA ASP A 141 12.74 -8.49 4.22
C ASP A 141 12.07 -8.67 5.61
N LYS A 142 10.75 -8.36 5.74
CA LYS A 142 9.99 -8.38 6.99
C LYS A 142 8.90 -9.45 7.03
N GLU A 143 9.01 -10.50 6.21
CA GLU A 143 8.00 -11.54 6.07
C GLU A 143 7.66 -12.20 7.39
N LYS A 144 8.67 -12.54 8.21
CA LYS A 144 8.45 -13.15 9.54
C LYS A 144 7.67 -12.25 10.49
N GLN A 145 7.93 -10.93 10.44
CA GLN A 145 7.20 -9.96 11.24
C GLN A 145 5.75 -9.87 10.78
N ALA A 146 5.51 -9.82 9.47
CA ALA A 146 4.18 -9.78 8.89
C ALA A 146 3.38 -11.05 9.18
N ASP A 147 4.00 -12.23 9.12
CA ASP A 147 3.37 -13.50 9.47
C ASP A 147 2.90 -13.51 10.93
N SER A 148 3.74 -13.01 11.85
CA SER A 148 3.37 -12.93 13.28
C SER A 148 2.20 -11.96 13.50
N ILE A 149 2.23 -10.78 12.85
CA ILE A 149 1.15 -9.78 12.95
C ILE A 149 -0.15 -10.35 12.38
N PHE A 150 -0.08 -10.97 11.20
CA PHE A 150 -1.27 -11.53 10.56
C PHE A 150 -1.86 -12.70 11.37
N ALA A 151 -1.03 -13.57 11.94
CA ALA A 151 -1.49 -14.68 12.79
C ALA A 151 -2.27 -14.19 14.02
N ASP A 152 -1.83 -13.08 14.64
CA ASP A 152 -2.56 -12.46 15.75
C ASP A 152 -3.89 -11.83 15.29
N VAL A 153 -3.91 -11.16 14.13
CA VAL A 153 -5.14 -10.62 13.54
C VAL A 153 -6.13 -11.74 13.21
N ASP A 154 -5.68 -12.81 12.57
CA ASP A 154 -6.52 -13.96 12.20
C ASP A 154 -7.12 -14.61 13.44
N LYS A 155 -6.29 -14.86 14.47
CA LYS A 155 -6.77 -15.42 15.73
C LYS A 155 -7.85 -14.55 16.36
N ARG A 156 -7.60 -13.25 16.51
CA ARG A 156 -8.57 -12.30 17.12
C ARG A 156 -9.86 -12.21 16.31
N TYR A 157 -9.75 -12.20 14.99
CA TYR A 157 -10.91 -12.17 14.10
C TYR A 157 -11.77 -13.43 14.29
N ASN A 158 -11.16 -14.62 14.32
CA ASN A 158 -11.87 -15.87 14.49
C ASN A 158 -12.48 -15.99 15.90
N ASP A 159 -11.80 -15.54 16.95
CA ASP A 159 -12.33 -15.49 18.31
C ASP A 159 -13.60 -14.61 18.39
N ILE A 160 -13.59 -13.44 17.73
CA ILE A 160 -14.76 -12.56 17.65
C ILE A 160 -15.88 -13.20 16.84
N LYS A 161 -15.56 -13.84 15.72
CA LYS A 161 -16.52 -14.55 14.85
C LYS A 161 -17.25 -15.64 15.60
N VAL A 162 -16.54 -16.43 16.42
CA VAL A 162 -17.14 -17.47 17.26
C VAL A 162 -18.07 -16.86 18.30
N LYS A 163 -17.64 -15.81 19.00
CA LYS A 163 -18.49 -15.09 19.97
C LYS A 163 -19.76 -14.52 19.31
N ALA A 164 -19.62 -13.89 18.14
CA ALA A 164 -20.74 -13.31 17.39
C ALA A 164 -21.74 -14.38 16.89
N ALA A 165 -21.25 -15.59 16.53
CA ALA A 165 -22.12 -16.67 16.10
C ALA A 165 -23.08 -17.14 17.20
N GLY A 166 -22.68 -17.05 18.50
CA GLY A 166 -23.50 -17.39 19.65
C GLY A 166 -24.56 -16.35 20.03
N VAL A 167 -24.54 -15.16 19.42
CA VAL A 167 -25.51 -14.09 19.73
C VAL A 167 -26.87 -14.39 19.11
N LYS A 168 -27.89 -14.58 19.95
CA LYS A 168 -29.27 -14.89 19.51
C LYS A 168 -29.96 -13.68 18.88
N ASN A 169 -29.83 -12.50 19.49
CA ASN A 169 -30.46 -11.28 19.02
C ASN A 169 -29.43 -10.43 18.27
N LYS A 170 -29.36 -10.58 16.95
CA LYS A 170 -28.46 -9.79 16.10
C LYS A 170 -29.09 -8.44 15.77
N PRO A 171 -28.40 -7.32 16.01
CA PRO A 171 -28.92 -6.01 15.62
C PRO A 171 -28.99 -5.90 14.10
N ARG A 172 -29.96 -5.12 13.62
CA ARG A 172 -29.94 -4.66 12.23
C ARG A 172 -29.01 -3.46 12.14
N ILE A 173 -28.04 -3.52 11.25
CA ILE A 173 -27.05 -2.47 11.06
C ILE A 173 -27.20 -1.93 9.64
N MET A 174 -27.33 -0.62 9.52
CA MET A 174 -27.22 0.08 8.25
C MET A 174 -25.76 0.59 8.13
N VAL A 175 -25.06 0.17 7.10
CA VAL A 175 -23.68 0.59 6.85
C VAL A 175 -23.66 1.44 5.59
N GLY A 176 -22.97 2.56 5.64
CA GLY A 176 -22.81 3.45 4.49
C GLY A 176 -21.91 4.62 4.83
N SER A 177 -21.62 5.44 3.84
CA SER A 177 -20.87 6.69 4.01
C SER A 177 -21.69 7.88 3.54
N ASN A 178 -21.60 8.99 4.26
CA ASN A 178 -22.13 10.26 3.79
C ASN A 178 -21.02 10.99 3.01
N PHE A 179 -21.28 11.26 1.73
CA PHE A 179 -20.42 12.08 0.91
C PHE A 179 -21.23 13.22 0.30
N ARG A 180 -20.88 14.46 0.63
CA ARG A 180 -21.55 15.68 0.17
C ARG A 180 -23.06 15.68 0.37
N GLY A 181 -23.53 15.18 1.53
CA GLY A 181 -24.94 15.12 1.88
C GLY A 181 -25.72 13.91 1.32
N THR A 182 -25.07 13.07 0.52
CA THR A 182 -25.68 11.83 -0.02
C THR A 182 -25.14 10.62 0.72
N TRP A 183 -26.05 9.72 1.16
CA TRP A 183 -25.72 8.43 1.73
C TRP A 183 -25.51 7.40 0.62
N TYR A 184 -24.34 6.75 0.63
CA TYR A 184 -23.99 5.61 -0.22
C TYR A 184 -24.01 4.35 0.64
N MET A 185 -24.81 3.37 0.24
CA MET A 185 -24.98 2.07 0.92
C MET A 185 -24.46 0.94 0.05
#